data_e5a3198388f57b42aad98fddb079ec2c
#
_entry.id   e5a3198388f57b42aad98fddb079ec2c
#
_cell.length_a   1.000
_cell.length_b   1.000
_cell.length_c   1.000
_cell.angle_alpha   90.00
_cell.angle_beta   90.00
_cell.angle_gamma   90.00
#
_symmetry.space_group_name_H-M   'P 1'
#
loop_
_entity.id
_entity.type
_entity.pdbx_description
1 polymer ?
#
loop_
_entity_poly.entity_id
_entity_poly.type
_entity_poly.pdbx_seq_one_letter_code
_entity_poly.pdbx_strand_id
1 'polypeptide(L)'
;GTELEFLVFDNTYREAWAAGYRDLTPATDYNVDYAIHASTRLEPLLRDIRRGMDGAGMYCEGVKGECNLGQQEIAFRYDRALVTCDNHTIYKNGAKEIADQRGKAITFMAKFNEREGNSCHIHISLRGADGSAVCADPQAPDGMSPLFRSFVAGVLATMRELTLWYAPNINSYKRYADGSFAPTAVAWGFDNRTCAVRVVGHGHGLRMENRAPGGD
;
A
#
# COMPACT_ATOMS: atom_id res chain seq x y z
N GLY A 1 -9.84 1.49 -0.92
CA GLY A 1 -8.68 2.18 -0.31
C GLY A 1 -7.39 1.55 -0.73
N THR A 2 -6.31 2.30 -0.67
CA THR A 2 -4.96 1.83 -0.99
C THR A 2 -4.04 2.04 0.21
N GLU A 3 -3.16 1.07 0.46
CA GLU A 3 -2.05 1.15 1.41
C GLU A 3 -0.76 1.22 0.58
N LEU A 4 -0.27 2.44 0.33
CA LEU A 4 0.91 2.67 -0.50
C LEU A 4 2.13 2.94 0.36
N GLU A 5 3.10 2.06 0.27
CA GLU A 5 4.39 2.14 0.96
C GLU A 5 5.43 2.89 0.14
N PHE A 6 6.38 3.52 0.82
CA PHE A 6 7.51 4.22 0.21
C PHE A 6 8.73 4.23 1.12
N LEU A 7 9.91 4.32 0.52
CA LEU A 7 11.17 4.49 1.24
C LEU A 7 11.55 5.97 1.28
N VAL A 8 12.10 6.40 2.41
CA VAL A 8 12.63 7.75 2.63
C VAL A 8 14.15 7.68 2.80
N PHE A 9 14.86 8.58 2.10
CA PHE A 9 16.31 8.74 2.19
C PHE A 9 16.66 10.12 2.72
N ASP A 10 17.77 10.22 3.46
CA ASP A 10 18.33 11.49 3.91
C ASP A 10 19.02 12.29 2.78
N ASN A 11 19.27 11.63 1.65
CA ASN A 11 19.73 12.27 0.43
C ASN A 11 18.60 13.11 -0.21
N THR A 12 18.98 14.19 -0.87
CA THR A 12 18.12 14.91 -1.81
C THR A 12 17.99 14.13 -3.13
N TYR A 13 16.97 14.43 -3.95
CA TYR A 13 16.86 13.84 -5.30
C TYR A 13 18.09 14.16 -6.18
N ARG A 14 18.69 15.34 -6.00
CA ARG A 14 19.90 15.72 -6.74
C ARG A 14 21.09 14.85 -6.36
N GLU A 15 21.30 14.61 -5.08
CA GLU A 15 22.36 13.71 -4.59
C GLU A 15 22.10 12.26 -5.00
N ALA A 16 20.85 11.80 -4.92
CA ALA A 16 20.47 10.48 -5.38
C ALA A 16 20.76 10.28 -6.88
N TRP A 17 20.45 11.28 -7.71
CA TRP A 17 20.77 11.28 -9.12
C TRP A 17 22.31 11.24 -9.35
N ALA A 18 23.06 12.10 -8.66
CA ALA A 18 24.52 12.17 -8.79
C ALA A 18 25.21 10.85 -8.38
N ALA A 19 24.64 10.14 -7.40
CA ALA A 19 25.12 8.83 -6.96
C ALA A 19 24.65 7.67 -7.88
N GLY A 20 23.89 7.95 -8.94
CA GLY A 20 23.29 6.92 -9.79
C GLY A 20 22.33 6.01 -9.02
N TYR A 21 21.66 6.54 -8.01
CA TYR A 21 20.73 5.87 -7.10
C TYR A 21 21.36 4.72 -6.30
N ARG A 22 22.68 4.81 -6.04
CA ARG A 22 23.43 3.82 -5.25
C ARG A 22 23.85 4.44 -3.92
N ASP A 23 24.04 3.58 -2.92
CA ASP A 23 24.57 3.95 -1.60
C ASP A 23 23.79 5.10 -0.93
N LEU A 24 22.47 5.16 -1.16
CA LEU A 24 21.62 6.14 -0.52
C LEU A 24 21.47 5.81 0.97
N THR A 25 21.43 6.86 1.79
CA THR A 25 21.29 6.75 3.24
C THR A 25 19.82 6.66 3.62
N PRO A 26 19.31 5.52 4.10
CA PRO A 26 17.94 5.44 4.59
C PRO A 26 17.70 6.42 5.75
N ALA A 27 16.52 6.99 5.83
CA ALA A 27 16.18 7.94 6.89
C ALA A 27 15.97 7.31 8.27
N THR A 28 16.07 5.98 8.38
CA THR A 28 16.13 5.25 9.65
C THR A 28 17.25 4.22 9.62
N ASP A 29 17.94 4.05 10.75
CA ASP A 29 19.12 3.19 10.87
C ASP A 29 18.77 1.73 11.19
N TYR A 30 17.52 1.46 11.54
CA TYR A 30 17.04 0.14 11.98
C TYR A 30 15.57 -0.06 11.56
N ASN A 31 15.11 -1.30 11.66
CA ASN A 31 13.72 -1.65 11.40
C ASN A 31 12.80 -0.91 12.39
N VAL A 32 11.83 -0.18 11.85
CA VAL A 32 10.87 0.64 12.62
C VAL A 32 9.44 0.11 12.49
N ASP A 33 9.27 -1.12 12.03
CA ASP A 33 7.98 -1.76 11.83
C ASP A 33 7.01 -1.50 12.99
N TYR A 34 5.99 -0.68 12.73
CA TYR A 34 5.01 -0.19 13.69
C TYR A 34 5.58 0.51 14.95
N ALA A 35 6.87 0.85 14.99
CA ALA A 35 7.49 1.51 16.13
C ALA A 35 7.13 3.00 16.18
N ILE A 36 6.42 3.41 17.23
CA ILE A 36 5.97 4.82 17.42
C ILE A 36 7.17 5.75 17.54
N HIS A 37 8.15 5.44 18.38
CA HIS A 37 9.28 6.31 18.65
C HIS A 37 10.13 6.61 17.41
N ALA A 38 10.40 5.61 16.61
CA ALA A 38 11.27 5.75 15.46
C ALA A 38 10.68 6.64 14.35
N SER A 39 9.35 6.62 14.18
CA SER A 39 8.65 7.47 13.22
C SER A 39 8.73 8.96 13.59
N THR A 40 9.04 9.31 14.85
CA THR A 40 9.17 10.69 15.31
C THR A 40 10.24 11.47 14.53
N ARG A 41 11.32 10.83 14.09
CA ARG A 41 12.39 11.49 13.30
C ARG A 41 11.88 11.97 11.94
N LEU A 42 10.93 11.26 11.36
CA LEU A 42 10.33 11.58 10.07
C LEU A 42 9.05 12.42 10.19
N GLU A 43 8.57 12.67 11.40
CA GLU A 43 7.31 13.38 11.64
C GLU A 43 7.23 14.75 10.93
N PRO A 44 8.30 15.57 10.80
CA PRO A 44 8.21 16.81 10.03
C PRO A 44 7.81 16.59 8.57
N LEU A 45 8.39 15.59 7.89
CA LEU A 45 8.04 15.21 6.53
C LEU A 45 6.64 14.60 6.47
N LEU A 46 6.38 13.61 7.31
CA LEU A 46 5.11 12.88 7.32
C LEU A 46 3.93 13.80 7.64
N ARG A 47 4.12 14.78 8.55
CA ARG A 47 3.13 15.81 8.88
C ARG A 47 2.81 16.68 7.68
N ASP A 48 3.82 17.11 6.94
CA ASP A 48 3.61 17.98 5.79
C ASP A 48 2.89 17.22 4.67
N ILE A 49 3.23 15.95 4.45
CA ILE A 49 2.48 15.11 3.51
C ILE A 49 1.02 15.00 3.95
N ARG A 50 0.75 14.65 5.22
CA ARG A 50 -0.63 14.55 5.73
C ARG A 50 -1.41 15.85 5.55
N ARG A 51 -0.81 16.99 5.88
CA ARG A 51 -1.45 18.31 5.73
C ARG A 51 -1.69 18.69 4.28
N GLY A 52 -0.73 18.39 3.40
CA GLY A 52 -0.89 18.61 1.97
C GLY A 52 -2.05 17.79 1.40
N MET A 53 -2.15 16.52 1.81
CA MET A 53 -3.22 15.64 1.37
C MET A 53 -4.58 16.01 2.00
N ASP A 54 -4.61 16.44 3.26
CA ASP A 54 -5.83 16.97 3.89
C ASP A 54 -6.33 18.21 3.13
N GLY A 55 -5.41 19.12 2.76
CA GLY A 55 -5.72 20.27 1.91
C GLY A 55 -6.25 19.89 0.52
N ALA A 56 -5.91 18.71 0.01
CA ALA A 56 -6.43 18.14 -1.23
C ALA A 56 -7.73 17.33 -1.01
N GLY A 57 -8.29 17.32 0.19
CA GLY A 57 -9.53 16.65 0.52
C GLY A 57 -9.38 15.17 0.92
N MET A 58 -8.16 14.70 1.16
CA MET A 58 -7.89 13.32 1.58
C MET A 58 -7.74 13.23 3.09
N TYR A 59 -8.64 12.50 3.76
CA TYR A 59 -8.54 12.27 5.20
C TYR A 59 -7.52 11.16 5.50
N CYS A 60 -6.45 11.50 6.21
CA CYS A 60 -5.44 10.55 6.67
C CYS A 60 -5.95 9.77 7.88
N GLU A 61 -5.99 8.44 7.79
CA GLU A 61 -6.39 7.53 8.87
C GLU A 61 -5.20 7.08 9.72
N GLY A 62 -4.00 6.97 9.13
CA GLY A 62 -2.83 6.54 9.86
C GLY A 62 -1.52 6.74 9.10
N VAL A 63 -0.45 6.82 9.87
CA VAL A 63 0.93 6.83 9.39
C VAL A 63 1.74 5.87 10.23
N LYS A 64 2.54 5.02 9.61
CA LYS A 64 3.35 4.04 10.31
C LYS A 64 4.67 3.76 9.59
N GLY A 65 5.67 3.36 10.36
CA GLY A 65 6.89 2.77 9.83
C GLY A 65 6.66 1.32 9.42
N GLU A 66 7.36 0.87 8.41
CA GLU A 66 7.30 -0.49 7.87
C GLU A 66 8.67 -1.20 7.98
N CYS A 67 8.77 -2.43 7.48
CA CYS A 67 9.88 -3.34 7.78
C CYS A 67 11.22 -2.93 7.16
N ASN A 68 11.26 -2.25 6.01
CA ASN A 68 12.52 -1.83 5.42
C ASN A 68 13.04 -0.54 6.07
N LEU A 69 14.34 -0.29 5.95
CA LEU A 69 14.95 0.94 6.48
C LEU A 69 14.39 2.17 5.75
N GLY A 70 13.92 3.14 6.53
CA GLY A 70 13.27 4.33 5.99
C GLY A 70 11.87 4.11 5.43
N GLN A 71 11.33 2.89 5.50
CA GLN A 71 10.03 2.58 4.92
C GLN A 71 8.89 3.15 5.77
N GLN A 72 7.92 3.75 5.09
CA GLN A 72 6.74 4.37 5.66
C GLN A 72 5.50 4.02 4.85
N GLU A 73 4.36 4.02 5.50
CA GLU A 73 3.04 3.92 4.87
C GLU A 73 2.14 5.02 5.41
N ILE A 74 1.39 5.67 4.51
CA ILE A 74 0.32 6.59 4.90
C ILE A 74 -0.99 6.07 4.33
N ALA A 75 -1.92 5.72 5.22
CA ALA A 75 -3.24 5.23 4.87
C ALA A 75 -4.25 6.38 4.87
N PHE A 76 -5.04 6.46 3.81
CA PHE A 76 -6.14 7.41 3.66
C PHE A 76 -7.47 6.70 3.70
N ARG A 77 -8.49 7.42 4.16
CA ARG A 77 -9.85 6.92 4.18
C ARG A 77 -10.27 6.47 2.77
N TYR A 78 -10.85 5.28 2.70
CA TYR A 78 -11.35 4.73 1.45
C TYR A 78 -12.52 5.55 0.89
N ASP A 79 -12.69 5.50 -0.42
CA ASP A 79 -13.78 6.13 -1.15
C ASP A 79 -14.20 5.23 -2.33
N ARG A 80 -15.09 5.74 -3.18
CA ARG A 80 -15.43 5.10 -4.45
C ARG A 80 -14.16 4.92 -5.29
N ALA A 81 -14.14 3.86 -6.10
CA ALA A 81 -12.94 3.45 -6.83
C ALA A 81 -12.27 4.59 -7.61
N LEU A 82 -13.03 5.36 -8.40
CA LEU A 82 -12.47 6.45 -9.21
C LEU A 82 -11.85 7.55 -8.32
N VAL A 83 -12.55 7.97 -7.27
CA VAL A 83 -12.03 8.97 -6.32
C VAL A 83 -10.74 8.47 -5.64
N THR A 84 -10.71 7.19 -5.26
CA THR A 84 -9.50 6.60 -4.67
C THR A 84 -8.33 6.58 -5.67
N CYS A 85 -8.57 6.29 -6.95
CA CYS A 85 -7.54 6.34 -7.98
C CYS A 85 -6.99 7.75 -8.21
N ASP A 86 -7.87 8.75 -8.26
CA ASP A 86 -7.46 10.16 -8.39
C ASP A 86 -6.63 10.59 -7.17
N ASN A 87 -7.11 10.28 -5.97
CA ASN A 87 -6.42 10.57 -4.71
C ASN A 87 -5.04 9.88 -4.64
N HIS A 88 -4.95 8.62 -5.09
CA HIS A 88 -3.68 7.90 -5.15
C HIS A 88 -2.67 8.61 -6.04
N THR A 89 -3.10 9.10 -7.21
CA THR A 89 -2.23 9.83 -8.14
C THR A 89 -1.74 11.15 -7.53
N ILE A 90 -2.65 11.91 -6.91
CA ILE A 90 -2.33 13.16 -6.21
C ILE A 90 -1.34 12.90 -5.07
N TYR A 91 -1.62 11.90 -4.23
CA TYR A 91 -0.75 11.52 -3.12
C TYR A 91 0.65 11.12 -3.58
N LYS A 92 0.74 10.21 -4.54
CA LYS A 92 2.03 9.70 -5.03
C LYS A 92 2.91 10.80 -5.61
N ASN A 93 2.33 11.77 -6.30
CA ASN A 93 3.08 12.92 -6.82
C ASN A 93 3.38 13.94 -5.71
N GLY A 94 2.38 14.36 -4.95
CA GLY A 94 2.51 15.38 -3.92
C GLY A 94 3.49 14.98 -2.81
N ALA A 95 3.54 13.69 -2.43
CA ALA A 95 4.51 13.20 -1.46
C ALA A 95 5.96 13.40 -1.93
N LYS A 96 6.24 13.19 -3.22
CA LYS A 96 7.57 13.45 -3.80
C LYS A 96 7.93 14.93 -3.79
N GLU A 97 7.01 15.79 -4.17
CA GLU A 97 7.23 17.24 -4.19
C GLU A 97 7.47 17.78 -2.77
N ILE A 98 6.71 17.31 -1.79
CA ILE A 98 6.88 17.70 -0.39
C ILE A 98 8.21 17.19 0.15
N ALA A 99 8.61 15.95 -0.20
CA ALA A 99 9.90 15.40 0.21
C ALA A 99 11.07 16.23 -0.35
N ASP A 100 11.01 16.63 -1.63
CA ASP A 100 12.01 17.49 -2.27
C ASP A 100 12.15 18.83 -1.54
N GLN A 101 11.04 19.47 -1.20
CA GLN A 101 11.03 20.72 -0.42
C GLN A 101 11.62 20.56 0.99
N ARG A 102 11.62 19.34 1.53
CA ARG A 102 12.24 18.98 2.82
C ARG A 102 13.67 18.47 2.70
N GLY A 103 14.27 18.55 1.50
CA GLY A 103 15.63 18.08 1.25
C GLY A 103 15.79 16.57 1.41
N LYS A 104 14.74 15.80 1.12
CA LYS A 104 14.74 14.34 1.17
C LYS A 104 14.32 13.74 -0.17
N ALA A 105 14.79 12.53 -0.46
CA ALA A 105 14.26 11.74 -1.55
C ALA A 105 13.35 10.63 -1.02
N ILE A 106 12.28 10.34 -1.76
CA ILE A 106 11.43 9.18 -1.52
C ILE A 106 11.27 8.35 -2.79
N THR A 107 11.02 7.07 -2.63
CA THR A 107 10.72 6.19 -3.77
C THR A 107 9.59 5.22 -3.44
N PHE A 108 8.71 5.01 -4.41
CA PHE A 108 7.67 4.01 -4.41
C PHE A 108 8.09 2.74 -5.17
N MET A 109 9.35 2.64 -5.60
CA MET A 109 9.87 1.49 -6.33
C MET A 109 9.56 0.19 -5.60
N ALA A 110 8.95 -0.77 -6.30
CA ALA A 110 8.44 -1.99 -5.67
C ALA A 110 9.52 -2.82 -4.96
N LYS A 111 10.75 -2.84 -5.49
CA LYS A 111 11.88 -3.56 -4.86
C LYS A 111 13.16 -2.74 -5.03
N PHE A 112 13.41 -1.83 -4.09
CA PHE A 112 14.60 -0.96 -4.12
C PHE A 112 15.89 -1.72 -3.75
N ASN A 113 15.82 -2.62 -2.79
CA ASN A 113 16.96 -3.41 -2.29
C ASN A 113 16.53 -4.86 -1.97
N GLU A 114 17.42 -5.64 -1.35
CA GLU A 114 17.15 -7.03 -1.00
C GLU A 114 16.20 -7.21 0.21
N ARG A 115 15.87 -6.12 0.91
CA ARG A 115 14.91 -6.14 2.01
C ARG A 115 13.48 -6.08 1.48
N GLU A 116 12.51 -5.84 2.36
CA GLU A 116 11.08 -5.72 2.04
C GLU A 116 10.85 -4.64 0.97
N GLY A 117 9.99 -4.96 0.02
CA GLY A 117 9.61 -4.04 -1.05
C GLY A 117 8.46 -3.12 -0.64
N ASN A 118 8.18 -2.13 -1.48
CA ASN A 118 7.00 -1.29 -1.33
C ASN A 118 5.80 -1.93 -2.00
N SER A 119 4.74 -2.13 -1.26
CA SER A 119 3.44 -2.59 -1.77
C SER A 119 2.47 -1.43 -1.98
N CYS A 120 1.44 -1.72 -2.75
CA CYS A 120 0.22 -0.93 -2.83
C CYS A 120 -0.96 -1.89 -2.62
N HIS A 121 -1.22 -2.30 -1.39
CA HIS A 121 -2.36 -3.17 -1.12
C HIS A 121 -3.67 -2.45 -1.42
N ILE A 122 -4.56 -3.11 -2.15
CA ILE A 122 -5.84 -2.53 -2.56
C ILE A 122 -6.98 -3.21 -1.80
N HIS A 123 -7.63 -2.45 -0.92
CA HIS A 123 -8.82 -2.89 -0.20
C HIS A 123 -10.08 -2.59 -0.99
N ILE A 124 -10.91 -3.59 -1.19
CA ILE A 124 -12.13 -3.50 -1.99
C ILE A 124 -13.31 -4.09 -1.22
N SER A 125 -14.37 -3.30 -1.06
CA SER A 125 -15.69 -3.77 -0.65
C SER A 125 -16.73 -3.41 -1.69
N LEU A 126 -17.78 -4.21 -1.78
CA LEU A 126 -18.90 -3.96 -2.69
C LEU A 126 -20.07 -3.34 -1.93
N ARG A 127 -20.79 -2.47 -2.60
CA ARG A 127 -22.02 -1.85 -2.09
C ARG A 127 -23.15 -2.04 -3.07
N GLY A 128 -24.35 -2.27 -2.55
CA GLY A 128 -25.58 -2.20 -3.34
C GLY A 128 -25.82 -0.79 -3.86
N ALA A 129 -26.70 -0.65 -4.84
CA ALA A 129 -27.08 0.66 -5.37
C ALA A 129 -27.70 1.59 -4.30
N ASP A 130 -28.26 1.01 -3.26
CA ASP A 130 -28.82 1.67 -2.08
C ASP A 130 -27.77 1.98 -0.99
N GLY A 131 -26.50 1.64 -1.23
CA GLY A 131 -25.40 1.80 -0.28
C GLY A 131 -25.25 0.66 0.73
N SER A 132 -26.09 -0.38 0.67
CA SER A 132 -26.03 -1.53 1.56
C SER A 132 -24.69 -2.29 1.43
N ALA A 133 -24.21 -2.86 2.53
CA ALA A 133 -23.03 -3.74 2.53
C ALA A 133 -23.40 -5.12 2.00
N VAL A 134 -22.94 -5.47 0.80
CA VAL A 134 -23.30 -6.72 0.13
C VAL A 134 -22.22 -7.81 0.22
N CYS A 135 -21.09 -7.50 0.85
CA CYS A 135 -20.00 -8.48 1.05
C CYS A 135 -20.32 -9.49 2.16
N ALA A 136 -21.00 -9.05 3.21
CA ALA A 136 -21.31 -9.88 4.38
C ALA A 136 -22.67 -10.55 4.28
N ASP A 137 -22.73 -11.77 4.81
CA ASP A 137 -23.97 -12.49 5.08
C ASP A 137 -23.90 -13.05 6.52
N PRO A 138 -24.67 -12.50 7.46
CA PRO A 138 -24.69 -12.96 8.86
C PRO A 138 -25.15 -14.41 9.03
N GLN A 139 -25.82 -15.00 8.04
CA GLN A 139 -26.29 -16.39 8.07
C GLN A 139 -25.24 -17.37 7.52
N ALA A 140 -24.21 -16.88 6.81
CA ALA A 140 -23.13 -17.72 6.33
C ALA A 140 -22.15 -18.08 7.46
N PRO A 141 -21.68 -19.33 7.54
CA PRO A 141 -20.78 -19.80 8.63
C PRO A 141 -19.49 -18.98 8.77
N ASP A 142 -19.02 -18.39 7.67
CA ASP A 142 -17.81 -17.57 7.58
C ASP A 142 -18.11 -16.08 7.37
N GLY A 143 -19.38 -15.70 7.40
CA GLY A 143 -19.82 -14.31 7.25
C GLY A 143 -19.76 -13.75 5.83
N MET A 144 -19.33 -14.53 4.82
CA MET A 144 -19.23 -14.08 3.44
C MET A 144 -20.51 -14.32 2.65
N SER A 145 -20.99 -13.30 1.94
CA SER A 145 -22.11 -13.49 1.00
C SER A 145 -21.69 -14.30 -0.23
N PRO A 146 -22.62 -14.98 -0.92
CA PRO A 146 -22.36 -15.65 -2.19
C PRO A 146 -21.79 -14.70 -3.26
N LEU A 147 -22.27 -13.46 -3.30
CA LEU A 147 -21.75 -12.42 -4.20
C LEU A 147 -20.27 -12.12 -3.92
N PHE A 148 -19.92 -11.94 -2.66
CA PHE A 148 -18.53 -11.62 -2.30
C PHE A 148 -17.58 -12.80 -2.57
N ARG A 149 -18.02 -14.04 -2.34
CA ARG A 149 -17.26 -15.23 -2.72
C ARG A 149 -16.99 -15.28 -4.22
N SER A 150 -18.01 -15.01 -5.03
CA SER A 150 -17.89 -14.96 -6.48
C SER A 150 -16.92 -13.85 -6.92
N PHE A 151 -16.97 -12.71 -6.25
CA PHE A 151 -16.06 -11.59 -6.51
C PHE A 151 -14.60 -11.96 -6.20
N VAL A 152 -14.32 -12.54 -5.03
CA VAL A 152 -12.98 -13.03 -4.66
C VAL A 152 -12.48 -14.09 -5.64
N ALA A 153 -13.34 -15.05 -6.00
CA ALA A 153 -13.01 -16.08 -6.97
C ALA A 153 -12.68 -15.49 -8.36
N GLY A 154 -13.44 -14.49 -8.80
CA GLY A 154 -13.20 -13.80 -10.06
C GLY A 154 -11.85 -13.08 -10.08
N VAL A 155 -11.50 -12.38 -9.00
CA VAL A 155 -10.19 -11.72 -8.86
C VAL A 155 -9.06 -12.74 -8.94
N LEU A 156 -9.17 -13.87 -8.24
CA LEU A 156 -8.14 -14.93 -8.29
C LEU A 156 -8.03 -15.56 -9.67
N ALA A 157 -9.17 -15.83 -10.33
CA ALA A 157 -9.21 -16.46 -11.65
C ALA A 157 -8.51 -15.61 -12.72
N THR A 158 -8.57 -14.29 -12.59
CA THR A 158 -8.00 -13.34 -13.58
C THR A 158 -6.68 -12.73 -13.13
N MET A 159 -6.19 -13.05 -11.95
CA MET A 159 -5.03 -12.37 -11.35
C MET A 159 -3.76 -12.54 -12.18
N ARG A 160 -3.52 -13.71 -12.75
CA ARG A 160 -2.32 -13.97 -13.55
C ARG A 160 -2.31 -13.15 -14.84
N GLU A 161 -3.44 -13.10 -15.54
CA GLU A 161 -3.60 -12.32 -16.76
C GLU A 161 -3.51 -10.81 -16.49
N LEU A 162 -3.95 -10.37 -15.31
CA LEU A 162 -3.92 -8.97 -14.89
C LEU A 162 -2.61 -8.57 -14.17
N THR A 163 -1.64 -9.49 -14.06
CA THR A 163 -0.39 -9.21 -13.33
C THR A 163 0.36 -7.99 -13.87
N LEU A 164 0.30 -7.73 -15.19
CA LEU A 164 0.89 -6.54 -15.80
C LEU A 164 0.38 -5.22 -15.17
N TRP A 165 -0.85 -5.21 -14.69
CA TRP A 165 -1.44 -4.04 -14.01
C TRP A 165 -1.05 -3.95 -12.54
N TYR A 166 -0.71 -5.05 -11.90
CA TYR A 166 -0.28 -5.10 -10.51
C TYR A 166 1.24 -4.95 -10.35
N ALA A 167 1.99 -5.35 -11.36
CA ALA A 167 3.44 -5.41 -11.40
C ALA A 167 3.93 -4.95 -12.79
N PRO A 168 3.83 -3.62 -13.12
CA PRO A 168 4.04 -3.12 -14.48
C PRO A 168 5.51 -3.12 -14.92
N ASN A 169 6.45 -3.23 -13.99
CA ASN A 169 7.88 -3.17 -14.26
C ASN A 169 8.58 -4.51 -13.98
N ILE A 170 9.72 -4.75 -14.62
CA ILE A 170 10.57 -5.92 -14.30
C ILE A 170 10.93 -5.94 -12.80
N ASN A 171 11.17 -4.77 -12.23
CA ASN A 171 11.46 -4.62 -10.80
C ASN A 171 10.31 -5.08 -9.90
N SER A 172 9.06 -4.84 -10.31
CA SER A 172 7.87 -5.18 -9.51
C SER A 172 7.81 -6.67 -9.19
N TYR A 173 8.21 -7.53 -10.13
CA TYR A 173 8.22 -8.99 -9.92
C TYR A 173 9.24 -9.45 -8.88
N LYS A 174 10.31 -8.70 -8.65
CA LYS A 174 11.31 -9.02 -7.63
C LYS A 174 10.77 -8.93 -6.21
N ARG A 175 9.61 -8.27 -6.03
CA ARG A 175 8.93 -8.19 -4.74
C ARG A 175 8.32 -9.53 -4.30
N TYR A 176 7.94 -10.40 -5.25
CA TYR A 176 7.36 -11.71 -4.98
C TYR A 176 8.44 -12.72 -4.56
N ALA A 177 8.95 -12.57 -3.36
CA ALA A 177 9.99 -13.42 -2.80
C ALA A 177 9.48 -14.20 -1.59
N ASP A 178 9.91 -15.45 -1.47
CA ASP A 178 9.58 -16.29 -0.31
C ASP A 178 10.11 -15.66 0.99
N GLY A 179 9.32 -15.76 2.05
CA GLY A 179 9.67 -15.18 3.35
C GLY A 179 9.52 -13.67 3.45
N SER A 180 9.03 -13.00 2.39
CA SER A 180 8.62 -11.60 2.42
C SER A 180 7.10 -11.49 2.69
N PHE A 181 6.62 -10.27 2.90
CA PHE A 181 5.18 -10.00 3.05
C PHE A 181 4.43 -9.91 1.70
N ALA A 182 5.14 -10.06 0.57
CA ALA A 182 4.53 -10.15 -0.75
C ALA A 182 4.01 -11.58 -1.01
N PRO A 183 2.86 -11.72 -1.68
CA PRO A 183 2.30 -13.05 -1.95
C PRO A 183 3.13 -13.80 -2.99
N THR A 184 3.31 -15.10 -2.77
CA THR A 184 3.94 -16.01 -3.73
C THR A 184 2.96 -17.01 -4.32
N ALA A 185 1.71 -17.00 -3.88
CA ALA A 185 0.65 -17.90 -4.35
C ALA A 185 -0.63 -17.13 -4.68
N VAL A 186 -1.26 -17.49 -5.80
CA VAL A 186 -2.59 -17.03 -6.17
C VAL A 186 -3.60 -17.83 -5.35
N ALA A 187 -3.80 -17.38 -4.13
CA ALA A 187 -4.69 -17.99 -3.14
C ALA A 187 -5.38 -16.89 -2.32
N TRP A 188 -6.40 -17.27 -1.56
CA TRP A 188 -7.03 -16.38 -0.59
C TRP A 188 -7.11 -17.03 0.79
N GLY A 189 -7.23 -16.20 1.82
CA GLY A 189 -7.45 -16.68 3.18
C GLY A 189 -7.98 -15.57 4.08
N PHE A 190 -8.65 -15.96 5.17
CA PHE A 190 -9.03 -15.02 6.21
C PHE A 190 -7.79 -14.57 6.97
N ASP A 191 -7.62 -13.26 7.05
CA ASP A 191 -6.53 -12.57 7.76
C ASP A 191 -5.14 -13.17 7.50
N ASN A 192 -4.94 -13.71 6.28
CA ASN A 192 -3.70 -14.37 5.89
C ASN A 192 -2.88 -13.49 4.93
N ARG A 193 -1.77 -12.94 5.43
CA ARG A 193 -0.87 -12.04 4.71
C ARG A 193 0.01 -12.73 3.66
N THR A 194 0.07 -14.07 3.64
CA THR A 194 0.84 -14.84 2.65
C THR A 194 0.06 -15.09 1.36
N CYS A 195 -1.26 -14.88 1.38
CA CYS A 195 -2.13 -15.04 0.22
C CYS A 195 -2.17 -13.78 -0.64
N ALA A 196 -2.38 -13.95 -1.94
CA ALA A 196 -2.56 -12.84 -2.87
C ALA A 196 -3.84 -12.04 -2.57
N VAL A 197 -4.87 -12.70 -2.06
CA VAL A 197 -6.10 -12.07 -1.56
C VAL A 197 -6.29 -12.43 -0.09
N ARG A 198 -6.29 -11.42 0.75
CA ARG A 198 -6.61 -11.53 2.17
C ARG A 198 -8.02 -11.00 2.39
N VAL A 199 -8.89 -11.80 2.99
CA VAL A 199 -10.22 -11.38 3.42
C VAL A 199 -10.14 -10.87 4.85
N VAL A 200 -10.57 -9.65 5.09
CA VAL A 200 -10.46 -8.97 6.40
C VAL A 200 -11.75 -8.26 6.78
N GLY A 201 -11.90 -8.04 8.07
CA GLY A 201 -13.06 -7.37 8.65
C GLY A 201 -14.26 -8.30 8.83
N HIS A 202 -15.35 -7.76 9.36
CA HIS A 202 -16.57 -8.47 9.64
C HIS A 202 -17.78 -7.55 9.37
N GLY A 203 -18.94 -8.12 9.07
CA GLY A 203 -20.17 -7.38 8.84
C GLY A 203 -19.98 -6.27 7.80
N HIS A 204 -20.36 -5.04 8.13
CA HIS A 204 -20.22 -3.89 7.23
C HIS A 204 -18.77 -3.58 6.82
N GLY A 205 -17.79 -4.02 7.59
CA GLY A 205 -16.36 -3.82 7.33
C GLY A 205 -15.72 -4.95 6.53
N LEU A 206 -16.46 -6.02 6.18
CA LEU A 206 -15.91 -7.14 5.42
C LEU A 206 -15.49 -6.68 4.03
N ARG A 207 -14.23 -6.99 3.68
CA ARG A 207 -13.60 -6.60 2.42
C ARG A 207 -12.52 -7.58 2.03
N MET A 208 -12.09 -7.54 0.80
CA MET A 208 -10.85 -8.17 0.37
C MET A 208 -9.72 -7.14 0.27
N GLU A 209 -8.51 -7.59 0.53
CA GLU A 209 -7.27 -6.91 0.28
C GLU A 209 -6.52 -7.67 -0.82
N ASN A 210 -6.33 -7.04 -1.99
CA ASN A 210 -5.44 -7.54 -3.02
C ASN A 210 -4.00 -7.12 -2.67
N ARG A 211 -3.16 -8.07 -2.37
CA ARG A 211 -1.78 -7.87 -1.90
C ARG A 211 -0.74 -7.99 -3.02
N ALA A 212 -1.17 -8.31 -4.24
CA ALA A 212 -0.27 -8.44 -5.38
C ALA A 212 0.33 -7.10 -5.85
N PRO A 213 -0.37 -5.96 -5.86
CA PRO A 213 0.17 -4.72 -6.41
C PRO A 213 1.42 -4.21 -5.68
N GLY A 214 2.42 -3.78 -6.47
CA GLY A 214 3.59 -3.04 -6.00
C GLY A 214 3.31 -1.54 -5.88
N GLY A 215 4.25 -0.79 -5.31
CA GLY A 215 4.15 0.65 -5.12
C GLY A 215 4.41 1.48 -6.38
N ASP A 216 4.92 0.87 -7.45
CA ASP A 216 5.34 1.50 -8.72
C ASP A 216 4.27 1.62 -9.80
#